data_12bd3b56e78f3a40daee3dee5c412350
#
_entry.id   12bd3b56e78f3a40daee3dee5c412350
#
_cell.length_a   1.000
_cell.length_b   1.000
_cell.length_c   1.000
_cell.angle_alpha   90.00
_cell.angle_beta   90.00
_cell.angle_gamma   90.00
#
_symmetry.space_group_name_H-M   'P 1'
#
loop_
_entity.id
_entity.type
_entity.pdbx_description
1 polymer ?
#
loop_
_entity_poly.entity_id
_entity_poly.type
_entity_poly.pdbx_seq_one_letter_code
_entity_poly.pdbx_strand_id
1 'polypeptide(L)'
;DKRQTIPASALRIGLKCGGSDGFSGITANPLLGAFSDFLCETQGGTTILTEVPEMFGAETILMERCGNQQLLDETISLINNFKNYFISHGEPCGENPSPGNKAGGISTLEEKALGCTQKSGKSVVCGVLEYGERLQSNGLNLLSAPGNDLVAATALAAAGCQLVLFTTGRGTPFGTFVPTIKVSTNSDLARRKPTWIDFNAGVLAEDKTMDETVK
;
A
#
# COMPACT_ATOMS: atom_id res chain seq x y z
N ASP A 1 6.40 -30.00 8.22
CA ASP A 1 5.56 -28.99 8.87
C ASP A 1 4.12 -29.48 8.93
N LYS A 2 3.47 -29.29 10.08
CA LYS A 2 2.04 -29.56 10.22
C LYS A 2 1.27 -28.27 9.96
N ARG A 3 0.49 -28.24 8.87
CA ARG A 3 -0.42 -27.12 8.58
C ARG A 3 -1.59 -27.15 9.55
N GLN A 4 -2.00 -25.97 10.01
CA GLN A 4 -3.17 -25.79 10.86
C GLN A 4 -4.09 -24.76 10.20
N THR A 5 -5.40 -24.95 10.36
CA THR A 5 -6.38 -23.95 9.95
C THR A 5 -6.34 -22.78 10.94
N ILE A 6 -6.22 -21.56 10.42
CA ILE A 6 -6.31 -20.34 11.20
C ILE A 6 -7.46 -19.47 10.64
N PRO A 7 -8.12 -18.67 11.48
CA PRO A 7 -9.13 -17.74 10.99
C PRO A 7 -8.47 -16.63 10.17
N ALA A 8 -9.18 -16.12 9.16
CA ALA A 8 -8.69 -15.00 8.35
C ALA A 8 -8.46 -13.73 9.18
N SER A 9 -9.14 -13.57 10.29
CA SER A 9 -8.92 -12.49 11.27
C SER A 9 -7.52 -12.49 11.92
N ALA A 10 -6.77 -13.59 11.81
CA ALA A 10 -5.38 -13.65 12.28
C ALA A 10 -4.38 -13.10 11.24
N LEU A 11 -4.83 -12.80 10.02
CA LEU A 11 -3.96 -12.29 8.96
C LEU A 11 -3.64 -10.81 9.17
N ARG A 12 -2.35 -10.49 8.99
CA ARG A 12 -1.77 -9.14 9.05
C ARG A 12 -0.96 -8.92 7.78
N ILE A 13 -1.47 -8.07 6.90
CA ILE A 13 -0.97 -7.91 5.54
C ILE A 13 -0.47 -6.49 5.31
N GLY A 14 0.76 -6.35 4.84
CA GLY A 14 1.34 -5.09 4.44
C GLY A 14 0.98 -4.73 3.00
N LEU A 15 0.67 -3.46 2.76
CA LEU A 15 0.34 -2.92 1.46
C LEU A 15 1.48 -2.05 0.96
N LYS A 16 2.02 -2.35 -0.22
CA LYS A 16 3.20 -1.71 -0.78
C LYS A 16 3.07 -1.53 -2.30
N CYS A 17 3.69 -0.50 -2.84
CA CYS A 17 3.90 -0.39 -4.28
C CYS A 17 5.36 -0.01 -4.59
N GLY A 18 5.81 -0.37 -5.79
CA GLY A 18 7.13 0.01 -6.29
C GLY A 18 7.22 -0.15 -7.79
N GLY A 19 7.93 0.77 -8.48
CA GLY A 19 7.93 0.80 -9.94
C GLY A 19 6.55 1.09 -10.53
N SER A 20 5.80 2.00 -9.91
CA SER A 20 4.43 2.37 -10.32
C SER A 20 4.39 3.00 -11.70
N ASP A 21 3.28 2.78 -12.41
CA ASP A 21 2.92 3.31 -13.72
C ASP A 21 1.50 3.92 -13.71
N GLY A 22 1.04 4.44 -14.85
CA GLY A 22 -0.30 5.03 -14.99
C GLY A 22 -1.45 4.06 -14.70
N PHE A 23 -1.24 2.75 -14.79
CA PHE A 23 -2.24 1.74 -14.45
C PHE A 23 -2.31 1.44 -12.95
N SER A 24 -1.31 1.83 -12.16
CA SER A 24 -1.24 1.52 -10.72
C SER A 24 -2.49 1.95 -9.96
N GLY A 25 -2.97 3.18 -10.20
CA GLY A 25 -4.17 3.73 -9.57
C GLY A 25 -5.50 3.28 -10.21
N ILE A 26 -5.45 2.50 -11.29
CA ILE A 26 -6.64 2.06 -12.03
C ILE A 26 -6.90 0.55 -11.81
N THR A 27 -5.85 -0.24 -11.65
CA THR A 27 -5.94 -1.70 -11.57
C THR A 27 -5.45 -2.25 -10.24
N ALA A 28 -4.15 -2.41 -10.05
CA ALA A 28 -3.59 -3.14 -8.93
C ALA A 28 -3.81 -2.48 -7.55
N ASN A 29 -3.69 -1.14 -7.44
CA ASN A 29 -3.90 -0.48 -6.15
C ASN A 29 -5.37 -0.50 -5.72
N PRO A 30 -6.37 -0.22 -6.59
CA PRO A 30 -7.79 -0.44 -6.26
C PRO A 30 -8.11 -1.89 -5.91
N LEU A 31 -7.47 -2.88 -6.57
CA LEU A 31 -7.64 -4.30 -6.23
C LEU A 31 -7.15 -4.60 -4.81
N LEU A 32 -5.97 -4.08 -4.44
CA LEU A 32 -5.49 -4.20 -3.06
C LEU A 32 -6.46 -3.52 -2.08
N GLY A 33 -7.03 -2.39 -2.47
CA GLY A 33 -8.02 -1.68 -1.66
C GLY A 33 -9.28 -2.51 -1.42
N ALA A 34 -9.84 -3.10 -2.46
CA ALA A 34 -11.00 -3.99 -2.34
C ALA A 34 -10.69 -5.23 -1.49
N PHE A 35 -9.49 -5.80 -1.63
CA PHE A 35 -9.02 -6.89 -0.77
C PHE A 35 -8.84 -6.42 0.69
N SER A 36 -8.29 -5.22 0.90
CA SER A 36 -8.13 -4.62 2.24
C SER A 36 -9.48 -4.46 2.94
N ASP A 37 -10.47 -3.92 2.24
CA ASP A 37 -11.84 -3.77 2.76
C ASP A 37 -12.44 -5.13 3.12
N PHE A 38 -12.34 -6.10 2.23
CA PHE A 38 -12.82 -7.47 2.49
C PHE A 38 -12.14 -8.08 3.72
N LEU A 39 -10.81 -7.99 3.82
CA LEU A 39 -10.07 -8.55 4.95
C LEU A 39 -10.41 -7.85 6.27
N CYS A 40 -10.45 -6.52 6.27
CA CYS A 40 -10.69 -5.75 7.49
C CYS A 40 -12.15 -5.81 7.95
N GLU A 41 -13.09 -5.58 7.05
CA GLU A 41 -14.51 -5.40 7.41
C GLU A 41 -15.26 -6.73 7.48
N THR A 42 -14.95 -7.66 6.58
CA THR A 42 -15.70 -8.93 6.49
C THR A 42 -15.03 -10.04 7.29
N GLN A 43 -13.71 -10.10 7.29
CA GLN A 43 -12.95 -11.18 7.92
C GLN A 43 -12.33 -10.81 9.29
N GLY A 44 -12.36 -9.53 9.66
CA GLY A 44 -11.79 -9.02 10.92
C GLY A 44 -10.27 -9.09 10.98
N GLY A 45 -9.60 -9.22 9.84
CA GLY A 45 -8.15 -9.21 9.74
C GLY A 45 -7.56 -7.80 9.70
N THR A 46 -6.31 -7.68 9.31
CA THR A 46 -5.59 -6.41 9.39
C THR A 46 -4.80 -6.12 8.13
N THR A 47 -4.86 -4.87 7.69
CA THR A 47 -3.96 -4.34 6.67
C THR A 47 -3.20 -3.14 7.19
N ILE A 48 -1.96 -2.94 6.70
CA ILE A 48 -1.11 -1.81 7.05
C ILE A 48 -0.71 -1.08 5.77
N LEU A 49 -1.14 0.18 5.65
CA LEU A 49 -0.66 1.10 4.62
C LEU A 49 0.55 1.87 5.16
N THR A 50 1.62 1.91 4.38
CA THR A 50 2.83 2.68 4.69
C THR A 50 3.21 3.59 3.53
N GLU A 51 4.47 4.01 3.42
CA GLU A 51 4.94 4.92 2.37
C GLU A 51 4.36 6.33 2.52
N VAL A 52 4.54 6.94 3.70
CA VAL A 52 3.95 8.24 4.04
C VAL A 52 4.19 9.32 2.96
N PRO A 53 5.38 9.45 2.34
CA PRO A 53 5.58 10.40 1.24
C PRO A 53 4.68 10.16 0.01
N GLU A 54 4.17 8.95 -0.15
CA GLU A 54 3.23 8.61 -1.23
C GLU A 54 1.78 9.05 -0.92
N MET A 55 1.52 9.54 0.30
CA MET A 55 0.21 10.05 0.72
C MET A 55 0.08 11.56 0.52
N PHE A 56 1.20 12.27 0.29
CA PHE A 56 1.21 13.74 0.16
C PHE A 56 0.39 14.19 -1.06
N GLY A 57 -0.62 15.01 -0.83
CA GLY A 57 -1.59 15.45 -1.82
C GLY A 57 -2.89 14.65 -1.86
N ALA A 58 -2.97 13.52 -1.11
CA ALA A 58 -4.20 12.72 -0.96
C ALA A 58 -4.49 12.36 0.51
N GLU A 59 -3.82 13.00 1.44
CA GLU A 59 -3.92 12.74 2.87
C GLU A 59 -5.32 12.92 3.45
N THR A 60 -6.12 13.84 2.89
CA THR A 60 -7.50 14.10 3.32
C THR A 60 -8.39 12.87 3.21
N ILE A 61 -8.15 12.01 2.20
CA ILE A 61 -8.88 10.74 2.02
C ILE A 61 -8.69 9.81 3.22
N LEU A 62 -7.51 9.80 3.83
CA LEU A 62 -7.22 8.99 5.02
C LEU A 62 -7.79 9.66 6.27
N MET A 63 -7.66 10.98 6.40
CA MET A 63 -8.15 11.76 7.52
C MET A 63 -9.67 11.65 7.68
N GLU A 64 -10.42 11.71 6.58
CA GLU A 64 -11.88 11.56 6.58
C GLU A 64 -12.38 10.18 7.03
N ARG A 65 -11.50 9.20 7.06
CA ARG A 65 -11.79 7.81 7.47
C ARG A 65 -11.31 7.49 8.89
N CYS A 66 -10.80 8.47 9.62
CA CYS A 66 -10.41 8.26 11.02
C CYS A 66 -11.66 8.09 11.90
N GLY A 67 -11.69 7.00 12.68
CA GLY A 67 -12.86 6.62 13.47
C GLY A 67 -13.15 7.53 14.66
N ASN A 68 -12.19 8.39 15.06
CA ASN A 68 -12.31 9.34 16.15
C ASN A 68 -11.29 10.48 16.03
N GLN A 69 -11.42 11.51 16.88
CA GLN A 69 -10.55 12.68 16.85
C GLN A 69 -9.09 12.36 17.15
N GLN A 70 -8.81 11.42 18.05
CA GLN A 70 -7.45 11.02 18.39
C GLN A 70 -6.74 10.45 17.16
N LEU A 71 -7.37 9.51 16.42
CA LEU A 71 -6.81 8.93 15.19
C LEU A 71 -6.63 9.98 14.09
N LEU A 72 -7.53 10.96 14.01
CA LEU A 72 -7.37 12.08 13.10
C LEU A 72 -6.10 12.90 13.43
N ASP A 73 -5.92 13.25 14.71
CA ASP A 73 -4.76 14.03 15.18
C ASP A 73 -3.44 13.24 14.97
N GLU A 74 -3.45 11.93 15.22
CA GLU A 74 -2.33 11.02 14.97
C GLU A 74 -2.02 10.93 13.46
N THR A 75 -3.03 10.84 12.59
CA THR A 75 -2.85 10.81 11.13
C THR A 75 -2.29 12.14 10.62
N ILE A 76 -2.79 13.27 11.12
CA ILE A 76 -2.24 14.60 10.79
C ILE A 76 -0.77 14.68 11.23
N SER A 77 -0.47 14.20 12.43
CA SER A 77 0.90 14.17 12.97
C SER A 77 1.81 13.29 12.14
N LEU A 78 1.37 12.09 11.76
CA LEU A 78 2.11 11.17 10.87
C LEU A 78 2.56 11.88 9.59
N ILE A 79 1.65 12.56 8.91
CA ILE A 79 1.92 13.27 7.65
C ILE A 79 2.87 14.46 7.89
N ASN A 80 2.56 15.31 8.88
CA ASN A 80 3.31 16.53 9.12
C ASN A 80 4.71 16.24 9.68
N ASN A 81 4.87 15.23 10.52
CA ASN A 81 6.18 14.80 11.02
C ASN A 81 7.09 14.36 9.87
N PHE A 82 6.54 13.64 8.89
CA PHE A 82 7.32 13.22 7.74
C PHE A 82 7.67 14.40 6.81
N LYS A 83 6.75 15.34 6.58
CA LYS A 83 7.06 16.60 5.86
C LYS A 83 8.14 17.40 6.57
N ASN A 84 8.04 17.56 7.90
CA ASN A 84 9.03 18.24 8.71
C ASN A 84 10.41 17.55 8.69
N TYR A 85 10.44 16.23 8.63
CA TYR A 85 11.66 15.45 8.47
C TYR A 85 12.40 15.86 7.17
N PHE A 86 11.73 15.91 6.03
CA PHE A 86 12.33 16.39 4.78
C PHE A 86 12.82 17.84 4.92
N ILE A 87 11.97 18.73 5.39
CA ILE A 87 12.30 20.17 5.55
C ILE A 87 13.52 20.37 6.43
N SER A 88 13.61 19.64 7.56
CA SER A 88 14.76 19.75 8.49
C SER A 88 16.09 19.28 7.90
N HIS A 89 16.05 18.46 6.84
CA HIS A 89 17.22 18.00 6.10
C HIS A 89 17.48 18.80 4.81
N GLY A 90 16.70 19.86 4.57
CA GLY A 90 16.83 20.70 3.37
C GLY A 90 16.31 20.05 2.09
N GLU A 91 15.49 18.99 2.22
CA GLU A 91 14.95 18.24 1.09
C GLU A 91 13.52 18.68 0.78
N PRO A 92 13.12 18.73 -0.51
CA PRO A 92 11.77 19.08 -0.90
C PRO A 92 10.77 17.95 -0.61
N CYS A 93 9.57 18.30 -0.13
CA CYS A 93 8.51 17.33 0.15
C CYS A 93 7.78 16.81 -1.11
N GLY A 94 7.93 17.45 -2.27
CA GLY A 94 7.11 17.25 -3.46
C GLY A 94 7.81 16.59 -4.64
N GLU A 95 8.88 15.81 -4.45
CA GLU A 95 9.65 15.21 -5.56
C GLU A 95 8.97 13.99 -6.23
N ASN A 96 7.90 13.45 -5.65
CA ASN A 96 7.08 12.46 -6.34
C ASN A 96 6.26 13.12 -7.48
N PRO A 97 6.03 12.42 -8.58
CA PRO A 97 6.51 11.09 -8.96
C PRO A 97 7.99 11.09 -9.38
N SER A 98 8.66 9.97 -9.14
CA SER A 98 10.05 9.77 -9.58
C SER A 98 10.17 9.81 -11.13
N PRO A 99 11.38 10.04 -11.67
CA PRO A 99 11.58 9.97 -13.13
C PRO A 99 11.04 8.69 -13.78
N GLY A 100 11.20 7.55 -13.10
CA GLY A 100 10.66 6.28 -13.58
C GLY A 100 9.14 6.19 -13.52
N ASN A 101 8.49 6.81 -12.54
CA ASN A 101 7.03 6.89 -12.49
C ASN A 101 6.50 7.80 -13.61
N LYS A 102 7.18 8.91 -13.90
CA LYS A 102 6.84 9.81 -15.02
C LYS A 102 6.96 9.10 -16.36
N ALA A 103 8.05 8.35 -16.56
CA ALA A 103 8.21 7.50 -17.75
C ALA A 103 7.15 6.40 -17.85
N GLY A 104 6.59 5.97 -16.71
CA GLY A 104 5.48 5.02 -16.62
C GLY A 104 4.09 5.63 -16.79
N GLY A 105 3.98 6.96 -17.01
CA GLY A 105 2.72 7.65 -17.31
C GLY A 105 2.07 8.36 -16.14
N ILE A 106 2.73 8.46 -14.96
CA ILE A 106 2.23 9.27 -13.83
C ILE A 106 2.76 10.70 -13.96
N SER A 107 1.89 11.70 -13.92
CA SER A 107 2.24 13.07 -14.26
C SER A 107 2.42 14.00 -13.06
N THR A 108 1.59 13.90 -12.03
CA THR A 108 1.58 14.80 -10.88
C THR A 108 1.76 14.10 -9.54
N LEU A 109 2.08 14.89 -8.50
CA LEU A 109 2.13 14.42 -7.12
C LEU A 109 0.79 13.87 -6.67
N GLU A 110 -0.28 14.59 -6.96
CA GLU A 110 -1.64 14.23 -6.58
C GLU A 110 -2.09 12.93 -7.25
N GLU A 111 -1.81 12.75 -8.54
CA GLU A 111 -2.11 11.51 -9.27
C GLU A 111 -1.38 10.33 -8.62
N LYS A 112 -0.10 10.49 -8.29
CA LYS A 112 0.68 9.47 -7.60
C LYS A 112 0.08 9.15 -6.24
N ALA A 113 -0.24 10.16 -5.43
CA ALA A 113 -0.77 10.01 -4.08
C ALA A 113 -2.18 9.41 -4.09
N LEU A 114 -3.07 9.87 -4.97
CA LEU A 114 -4.40 9.29 -5.16
C LEU A 114 -4.31 7.81 -5.54
N GLY A 115 -3.42 7.46 -6.47
CA GLY A 115 -3.19 6.07 -6.85
C GLY A 115 -2.66 5.22 -5.69
N CYS A 116 -1.74 5.75 -4.90
CA CYS A 116 -1.11 5.01 -3.80
C CYS A 116 -2.06 4.79 -2.61
N THR A 117 -2.85 5.80 -2.23
CA THR A 117 -3.80 5.69 -1.11
C THR A 117 -4.92 4.69 -1.38
N GLN A 118 -5.26 4.43 -2.64
CA GLN A 118 -6.27 3.44 -3.01
C GLN A 118 -5.96 2.02 -2.52
N LYS A 119 -4.70 1.68 -2.26
CA LYS A 119 -4.31 0.38 -1.66
C LYS A 119 -5.01 0.10 -0.33
N SER A 120 -5.42 1.14 0.39
CA SER A 120 -6.10 1.03 1.67
C SER A 120 -7.63 0.90 1.58
N GLY A 121 -8.20 0.84 0.37
CA GLY A 121 -9.65 0.74 0.17
C GLY A 121 -10.43 1.91 0.78
N LYS A 122 -11.54 1.58 1.44
CA LYS A 122 -12.47 2.52 2.07
C LYS A 122 -12.63 2.31 3.58
N SER A 123 -11.99 1.28 4.13
CA SER A 123 -12.10 0.92 5.55
C SER A 123 -11.70 2.07 6.48
N VAL A 124 -12.29 2.09 7.66
CA VAL A 124 -11.98 3.04 8.72
C VAL A 124 -10.53 2.84 9.18
N VAL A 125 -9.81 3.93 9.39
CA VAL A 125 -8.48 3.89 10.01
C VAL A 125 -8.65 3.56 11.49
N CYS A 126 -8.03 2.44 11.91
CA CYS A 126 -8.13 1.89 13.27
C CYS A 126 -6.87 2.09 14.11
N GLY A 127 -5.77 2.50 13.51
CA GLY A 127 -4.52 2.76 14.23
C GLY A 127 -3.50 3.50 13.37
N VAL A 128 -2.60 4.20 14.05
CA VAL A 128 -1.44 4.86 13.48
C VAL A 128 -0.21 4.38 14.24
N LEU A 129 0.81 3.95 13.52
CA LEU A 129 2.03 3.36 14.06
C LEU A 129 3.22 4.24 13.72
N GLU A 130 4.07 4.50 14.71
CA GLU A 130 5.38 5.08 14.48
C GLU A 130 6.35 4.05 13.87
N TYR A 131 7.45 4.53 13.31
CA TYR A 131 8.47 3.67 12.69
C TYR A 131 9.05 2.68 13.73
N GLY A 132 8.93 1.38 13.45
CA GLY A 132 9.41 0.32 14.33
C GLY A 132 8.38 -0.17 15.36
N GLU A 133 7.22 0.45 15.47
CA GLU A 133 6.16 -0.02 16.36
C GLU A 133 5.48 -1.30 15.85
N ARG A 134 4.99 -2.07 16.82
CA ARG A 134 4.21 -3.28 16.57
C ARG A 134 2.73 -2.97 16.52
N LEU A 135 2.04 -3.66 15.62
CA LEU A 135 0.59 -3.58 15.48
C LEU A 135 -0.14 -3.84 16.79
N GLN A 136 -1.07 -2.96 17.15
CA GLN A 136 -1.87 -3.01 18.37
C GLN A 136 -3.37 -3.24 18.11
N SER A 137 -3.88 -2.84 16.95
CA SER A 137 -5.30 -2.91 16.60
C SER A 137 -5.54 -3.67 15.30
N ASN A 138 -6.67 -4.38 15.20
CA ASN A 138 -7.12 -4.97 13.95
C ASN A 138 -7.72 -3.89 13.02
N GLY A 139 -7.92 -4.24 11.75
CA GLY A 139 -8.44 -3.34 10.72
C GLY A 139 -7.33 -2.61 9.96
N LEU A 140 -7.68 -1.50 9.31
CA LEU A 140 -6.73 -0.70 8.57
C LEU A 140 -5.86 0.14 9.52
N ASN A 141 -4.55 -0.01 9.40
CA ASN A 141 -3.57 0.78 10.14
C ASN A 141 -2.66 1.57 9.19
N LEU A 142 -2.20 2.73 9.62
CA LEU A 142 -1.18 3.53 8.96
C LEU A 142 0.16 3.35 9.67
N LEU A 143 1.26 3.28 8.92
CA LEU A 143 2.61 3.09 9.48
C LEU A 143 3.57 4.13 8.93
N SER A 144 4.27 4.80 9.83
CA SER A 144 5.35 5.74 9.50
C SER A 144 6.52 5.00 8.88
N ALA A 145 6.70 5.12 7.55
CA ALA A 145 7.90 4.68 6.83
C ALA A 145 8.02 5.41 5.48
N PRO A 146 9.23 5.52 4.93
CA PRO A 146 9.46 6.15 3.63
C PRO A 146 8.96 5.30 2.46
N GLY A 147 9.00 5.85 1.23
CA GLY A 147 8.64 5.13 0.00
C GLY A 147 9.71 4.14 -0.48
N ASN A 148 10.93 4.15 0.06
CA ASN A 148 11.97 3.19 -0.30
C ASN A 148 11.53 1.76 -0.04
N ASP A 149 11.60 0.89 -1.08
CA ASP A 149 11.05 -0.47 -1.04
C ASP A 149 11.61 -1.31 0.12
N LEU A 150 12.94 -1.29 0.32
CA LEU A 150 13.58 -2.07 1.37
C LEU A 150 13.17 -1.58 2.76
N VAL A 151 13.20 -0.27 2.99
CA VAL A 151 12.92 0.32 4.30
C VAL A 151 11.44 0.14 4.67
N ALA A 152 10.53 0.47 3.75
CA ALA A 152 9.08 0.32 3.97
C ALA A 152 8.68 -1.15 4.19
N ALA A 153 9.19 -2.07 3.40
CA ALA A 153 8.90 -3.50 3.56
C ALA A 153 9.47 -4.08 4.86
N THR A 154 10.65 -3.60 5.28
CA THR A 154 11.24 -3.96 6.59
C THR A 154 10.36 -3.44 7.73
N ALA A 155 9.87 -2.20 7.63
CA ALA A 155 8.96 -1.61 8.62
C ALA A 155 7.65 -2.40 8.73
N LEU A 156 7.05 -2.82 7.60
CA LEU A 156 5.86 -3.66 7.58
C LEU A 156 6.10 -5.01 8.28
N ALA A 157 7.22 -5.68 7.99
CA ALA A 157 7.59 -6.93 8.63
C ALA A 157 7.82 -6.75 10.15
N ALA A 158 8.51 -5.69 10.55
CA ALA A 158 8.75 -5.33 11.95
C ALA A 158 7.46 -5.02 12.71
N ALA A 159 6.49 -4.35 12.06
CA ALA A 159 5.17 -4.09 12.61
C ALA A 159 4.34 -5.37 12.84
N GLY A 160 4.74 -6.49 12.24
CA GLY A 160 4.15 -7.80 12.43
C GLY A 160 3.33 -8.31 11.24
N CYS A 161 3.49 -7.75 10.05
CA CYS A 161 2.92 -8.32 8.84
C CYS A 161 3.49 -9.70 8.55
N GLN A 162 2.63 -10.63 8.21
CA GLN A 162 2.99 -12.00 7.85
C GLN A 162 3.22 -12.14 6.34
N LEU A 163 2.70 -11.18 5.57
CA LEU A 163 2.70 -11.16 4.11
C LEU A 163 2.70 -9.69 3.63
N VAL A 164 3.33 -9.42 2.50
CA VAL A 164 3.24 -8.13 1.82
C VAL A 164 2.63 -8.32 0.43
N LEU A 165 1.58 -7.57 0.12
CA LEU A 165 1.08 -7.39 -1.23
C LEU A 165 1.81 -6.21 -1.87
N PHE A 166 2.51 -6.49 -2.97
CA PHE A 166 3.39 -5.54 -3.62
C PHE A 166 2.94 -5.28 -5.06
N THR A 167 2.37 -4.12 -5.32
CA THR A 167 1.95 -3.74 -6.69
C THR A 167 3.11 -3.15 -7.48
N THR A 168 3.18 -3.46 -8.77
CA THR A 168 4.23 -2.95 -9.65
C THR A 168 3.76 -2.88 -11.11
N GLY A 169 4.11 -1.79 -11.80
CA GLY A 169 3.82 -1.59 -13.23
C GLY A 169 5.01 -1.91 -14.12
N ARG A 170 6.23 -1.73 -13.61
CA ARG A 170 7.47 -1.96 -14.38
C ARG A 170 8.18 -3.26 -14.00
N GLY A 171 7.82 -3.83 -12.85
CA GLY A 171 8.44 -5.03 -12.30
C GLY A 171 9.68 -4.73 -11.45
N THR A 172 9.90 -5.60 -10.47
CA THR A 172 11.09 -5.57 -9.63
C THR A 172 11.40 -6.99 -9.14
N PRO A 173 12.67 -7.41 -9.04
CA PRO A 173 13.04 -8.68 -8.41
C PRO A 173 13.01 -8.61 -6.89
N PHE A 174 12.77 -7.42 -6.31
CA PHE A 174 12.77 -7.20 -4.86
C PHE A 174 11.79 -8.13 -4.15
N GLY A 175 12.21 -8.72 -3.05
CA GLY A 175 11.40 -9.46 -2.09
C GLY A 175 11.69 -8.97 -0.67
N THR A 176 10.82 -9.31 0.27
CA THR A 176 10.94 -8.88 1.67
C THR A 176 11.34 -10.03 2.58
N PHE A 177 11.48 -9.77 3.87
CA PHE A 177 11.76 -10.77 4.92
C PHE A 177 10.55 -11.68 5.22
N VAL A 178 9.38 -11.31 4.73
CA VAL A 178 8.14 -12.11 4.77
C VAL A 178 7.71 -12.43 3.35
N PRO A 179 6.86 -13.44 3.13
CA PRO A 179 6.33 -13.71 1.79
C PRO A 179 5.79 -12.45 1.12
N THR A 180 6.17 -12.26 -0.14
CA THR A 180 5.78 -11.08 -0.93
C THR A 180 5.04 -11.55 -2.16
N ILE A 181 3.76 -11.20 -2.27
CA ILE A 181 2.94 -11.45 -3.46
C ILE A 181 3.03 -10.22 -4.37
N LYS A 182 3.53 -10.41 -5.58
CA LYS A 182 3.66 -9.35 -6.57
C LYS A 182 2.47 -9.31 -7.50
N VAL A 183 1.82 -8.15 -7.52
CA VAL A 183 0.63 -7.87 -8.32
C VAL A 183 1.01 -6.91 -9.44
N SER A 184 0.93 -7.35 -10.69
CA SER A 184 1.18 -6.46 -11.83
C SER A 184 -0.01 -5.55 -12.09
N THR A 185 0.26 -4.31 -12.49
CA THR A 185 -0.75 -3.33 -12.89
C THR A 185 -1.25 -3.55 -14.31
N ASN A 186 -0.48 -4.28 -15.12
CA ASN A 186 -0.74 -4.51 -16.55
C ASN A 186 -0.38 -5.94 -16.96
N SER A 187 -1.10 -6.45 -17.95
CA SER A 187 -0.93 -7.83 -18.44
C SER A 187 0.38 -8.04 -19.22
N ASP A 188 0.95 -6.97 -19.79
CA ASP A 188 2.23 -7.07 -20.51
C ASP A 188 3.37 -7.43 -19.56
N LEU A 189 3.42 -6.83 -18.39
CA LEU A 189 4.40 -7.17 -17.36
C LEU A 189 4.22 -8.62 -16.89
N ALA A 190 2.98 -9.04 -16.61
CA ALA A 190 2.70 -10.42 -16.20
C ALA A 190 3.18 -11.44 -17.23
N ARG A 191 2.92 -11.19 -18.54
CA ARG A 191 3.38 -12.05 -19.63
C ARG A 191 4.90 -12.08 -19.77
N ARG A 192 5.55 -10.92 -19.66
CA ARG A 192 7.02 -10.82 -19.81
C ARG A 192 7.80 -11.37 -18.63
N LYS A 193 7.21 -11.37 -17.43
CA LYS A 193 7.88 -11.76 -16.17
C LYS A 193 7.05 -12.75 -15.35
N PRO A 194 6.67 -13.91 -15.94
CA PRO A 194 5.76 -14.87 -15.28
C PRO A 194 6.34 -15.50 -14.01
N THR A 195 7.66 -15.45 -13.82
CA THR A 195 8.33 -15.93 -12.60
C THR A 195 8.50 -14.84 -11.51
N TRP A 196 8.16 -13.58 -11.83
CA TRP A 196 8.27 -12.46 -10.89
C TRP A 196 6.91 -11.98 -10.42
N ILE A 197 5.87 -12.22 -11.20
CA ILE A 197 4.53 -11.74 -10.95
C ILE A 197 3.66 -12.92 -10.53
N ASP A 198 3.04 -12.80 -9.36
CA ASP A 198 2.16 -13.82 -8.79
C ASP A 198 0.71 -13.61 -9.23
N PHE A 199 0.31 -12.34 -9.45
CA PHE A 199 -1.06 -12.00 -9.83
C PHE A 199 -1.11 -10.88 -10.87
N ASN A 200 -1.98 -11.02 -11.88
CA ASN A 200 -2.18 -10.04 -12.94
C ASN A 200 -3.46 -9.22 -12.70
N ALA A 201 -3.32 -7.99 -12.18
CA ALA A 201 -4.44 -7.07 -12.06
C ALA A 201 -4.73 -6.28 -13.36
N GLY A 202 -3.86 -6.39 -14.37
CA GLY A 202 -4.06 -5.76 -15.69
C GLY A 202 -5.37 -6.20 -16.36
N VAL A 203 -5.89 -7.37 -16.02
CA VAL A 203 -7.18 -7.87 -16.50
C VAL A 203 -8.36 -6.94 -16.17
N LEU A 204 -8.22 -6.08 -15.16
CA LEU A 204 -9.24 -5.07 -14.80
C LEU A 204 -9.33 -3.93 -15.83
N ALA A 205 -8.28 -3.71 -16.61
CA ALA A 205 -8.28 -2.75 -17.71
C ALA A 205 -8.72 -3.38 -19.05
N GLU A 206 -8.95 -4.70 -19.08
CA GLU A 206 -9.30 -5.46 -20.28
C GLU A 206 -10.79 -5.85 -20.24
N ASP A 207 -11.14 -6.91 -19.53
CA ASP A 207 -12.46 -7.54 -19.62
C ASP A 207 -13.03 -8.04 -18.29
N LYS A 208 -12.31 -7.92 -17.17
CA LYS A 208 -12.78 -8.39 -15.86
C LYS A 208 -13.26 -7.27 -14.96
N THR A 209 -14.27 -7.57 -14.15
CA THR A 209 -14.74 -6.69 -13.09
C THR A 209 -13.94 -6.86 -11.81
N MET A 210 -14.04 -5.87 -10.90
CA MET A 210 -13.41 -5.95 -9.58
C MET A 210 -13.92 -7.15 -8.78
N ASP A 211 -15.22 -7.38 -8.78
CA ASP A 211 -15.86 -8.49 -8.04
C ASP A 211 -15.42 -9.88 -8.50
N GLU A 212 -15.12 -10.03 -9.79
CA GLU A 212 -14.58 -11.28 -10.35
C GLU A 212 -13.10 -11.49 -10.04
N THR A 213 -12.39 -10.41 -9.75
CA THR A 213 -10.93 -10.43 -9.58
C THR A 213 -10.53 -10.55 -8.11
N VAL A 214 -11.34 -10.05 -7.17
CA VAL A 214 -11.11 -10.13 -5.71
C VAL A 214 -11.45 -11.51 -5.15
N LYS A 215 -12.37 -12.25 -5.76
CA LYS A 215 -12.78 -13.62 -5.36
C LYS A 215 -11.76 -14.66 -5.78
#